data_ab98db934913666da7733923283e2571
#
_entry.id   ab98db934913666da7733923283e2571
#
_cell.length_a   1.000
_cell.length_b   1.000
_cell.length_c   1.000
_cell.angle_alpha   90.00
_cell.angle_beta   90.00
_cell.angle_gamma   90.00
#
_symmetry.space_group_name_H-M   'P 1'
#
loop_
_entity.id
_entity.type
_entity.pdbx_description
1 polymer ?
#
loop_
_entity_poly.entity_id
_entity_poly.type
_entity_poly.pdbx_seq_one_letter_code
_entity_poly.pdbx_strand_id
1 'polypeptide(L)'
;MSAKGGDKNGGRREHFDELVFELFCDLCRWSKIVLAAQEARNPSPYGRRRKRKVITGSVYRWKGVIPFRYKGGDAKWKQLIRDGLNLWEKETCVRWKENAPGKDYVIFFRGSGCYSSVGRTGGSQLVSIGYGCEDKGIVAHEVGHSLGFWHEQSRPDRDQYIHLRKEWIIKGTDGNFEKRSWEEIEDMGVPYDIGSVMHYGSNAFTKDWDQITIETRDKRYQGTIGQRQKLSFIDVKQVNRLYCNSVCQTALACQHGGYPDPNNCAKCKCPDGLGGKLCEHVAKGTDHAKCGGELVATPEWQEMIYKGKRTCNWRVRSPHGRVRLVLTELRYQCATSCKAYIEVKHNNDFQQTGFRVCCFNKTYDVISDQSEALILSNANIVDYEVSYKLQWIQDNGKPLPPPKPTSTWTPGRENRPFRGVENTGGSIEKFILQAIPKIRDSHRPLESIASIVTEYGLATLLGISHNGKR
;
A
#
# COMPACT_ATOMS: atom_id res chain seq x y z
N MET A 1 -12.83 13.01 -62.84
CA MET A 1 -12.11 11.81 -62.38
C MET A 1 -11.55 12.10 -61.00
N SER A 2 -12.18 11.54 -59.96
CA SER A 2 -11.90 11.80 -58.56
C SER A 2 -11.21 10.56 -57.98
N ALA A 3 -10.01 10.72 -57.45
CA ALA A 3 -9.29 9.66 -56.77
C ALA A 3 -9.56 9.78 -55.28
N LYS A 4 -10.24 8.76 -54.72
CA LYS A 4 -10.41 8.56 -53.27
C LYS A 4 -9.12 7.97 -52.69
N GLY A 5 -8.42 8.71 -51.84
CA GLY A 5 -7.36 8.22 -50.95
C GLY A 5 -8.02 7.57 -49.71
N GLY A 6 -7.97 6.27 -49.63
CA GLY A 6 -8.43 5.53 -48.43
C GLY A 6 -7.34 5.55 -47.34
N ASP A 7 -7.72 5.93 -46.18
CA ASP A 7 -6.88 5.92 -44.98
C ASP A 7 -6.59 4.46 -44.54
N LYS A 8 -5.34 4.00 -44.76
CA LYS A 8 -4.88 2.64 -44.40
C LYS A 8 -4.35 2.52 -42.95
N ASN A 9 -4.45 3.58 -42.16
CA ASN A 9 -3.90 3.58 -40.79
C ASN A 9 -4.92 3.22 -39.67
N GLY A 10 -6.22 3.28 -39.94
CA GLY A 10 -7.26 2.96 -38.96
C GLY A 10 -7.26 1.47 -38.51
N GLY A 11 -7.11 0.57 -39.46
CA GLY A 11 -7.18 -0.87 -39.20
C GLY A 11 -6.01 -1.46 -38.38
N ARG A 12 -4.84 -0.77 -38.32
CA ARG A 12 -3.71 -1.22 -37.52
C ARG A 12 -3.79 -0.77 -36.06
N ARG A 13 -4.42 0.35 -35.77
CA ARG A 13 -4.67 0.84 -34.41
C ARG A 13 -5.68 -0.04 -33.70
N GLU A 14 -6.78 -0.37 -34.34
CA GLU A 14 -7.81 -1.24 -33.77
C GLU A 14 -7.28 -2.64 -33.43
N HIS A 15 -6.40 -3.19 -34.28
CA HIS A 15 -5.88 -4.56 -34.06
C HIS A 15 -4.80 -4.63 -32.96
N PHE A 16 -4.09 -3.53 -32.69
CA PHE A 16 -3.10 -3.46 -31.60
C PHE A 16 -3.77 -3.23 -30.26
N ASP A 17 -4.79 -2.39 -30.22
CA ASP A 17 -5.61 -2.15 -29.03
C ASP A 17 -6.40 -3.43 -28.64
N GLU A 18 -6.81 -4.21 -29.63
CA GLU A 18 -7.50 -5.50 -29.44
C GLU A 18 -6.55 -6.57 -28.87
N LEU A 19 -5.31 -6.66 -29.33
CA LEU A 19 -4.29 -7.59 -28.80
C LEU A 19 -3.85 -7.26 -27.36
N VAL A 20 -3.67 -5.98 -27.04
CA VAL A 20 -3.39 -5.53 -25.68
C VAL A 20 -4.61 -5.76 -24.79
N PHE A 21 -5.81 -5.56 -25.32
CA PHE A 21 -7.07 -5.83 -24.62
C PHE A 21 -7.28 -7.33 -24.36
N GLU A 22 -6.97 -8.21 -25.32
CA GLU A 22 -7.06 -9.66 -25.10
C GLU A 22 -6.06 -10.17 -24.06
N LEU A 23 -4.81 -9.66 -24.04
CA LEU A 23 -3.82 -9.99 -23.01
C LEU A 23 -4.26 -9.54 -21.60
N PHE A 24 -4.92 -8.37 -21.48
CA PHE A 24 -5.53 -7.94 -20.23
C PHE A 24 -6.82 -8.68 -19.91
N CYS A 25 -7.61 -9.06 -20.91
CA CYS A 25 -8.85 -9.82 -20.75
C CYS A 25 -8.60 -11.26 -20.28
N ASP A 26 -7.53 -11.90 -20.73
CA ASP A 26 -7.15 -13.23 -20.23
C ASP A 26 -6.73 -13.21 -18.76
N LEU A 27 -6.03 -12.15 -18.32
CA LEU A 27 -5.74 -11.94 -16.89
C LEU A 27 -7.03 -11.74 -16.07
N CYS A 28 -8.01 -10.99 -16.61
CA CYS A 28 -9.33 -10.83 -15.99
C CYS A 28 -10.18 -12.11 -16.02
N ARG A 29 -10.07 -12.89 -17.07
CA ARG A 29 -10.79 -14.16 -17.23
C ARG A 29 -10.29 -15.22 -16.25
N TRP A 30 -8.99 -15.29 -16.01
CA TRP A 30 -8.40 -16.16 -14.99
C TRP A 30 -8.82 -15.77 -13.57
N SER A 31 -8.88 -14.48 -13.26
CA SER A 31 -9.37 -14.02 -11.96
C SER A 31 -10.86 -14.37 -11.76
N LYS A 32 -11.69 -14.27 -12.81
CA LYS A 32 -13.10 -14.68 -12.79
C LYS A 32 -13.28 -16.21 -12.68
N ILE A 33 -12.42 -16.99 -13.33
CA ILE A 33 -12.48 -18.48 -13.25
C ILE A 33 -12.07 -18.94 -11.83
N VAL A 34 -11.07 -18.33 -11.23
CA VAL A 34 -10.67 -18.63 -9.85
C VAL A 34 -11.76 -18.21 -8.85
N LEU A 35 -12.40 -17.06 -9.05
CA LEU A 35 -13.56 -16.62 -8.26
C LEU A 35 -14.77 -17.58 -8.44
N ALA A 36 -15.14 -17.91 -9.66
CA ALA A 36 -16.27 -18.81 -9.95
C ALA A 36 -16.04 -20.23 -9.38
N ALA A 37 -14.81 -20.72 -9.40
CA ALA A 37 -14.45 -22.00 -8.78
C ALA A 37 -14.51 -21.96 -7.24
N GLN A 38 -14.38 -20.78 -6.62
CA GLN A 38 -14.55 -20.58 -5.18
C GLN A 38 -16.04 -20.44 -4.81
N GLU A 39 -16.84 -19.78 -5.62
CA GLU A 39 -18.29 -19.61 -5.42
C GLU A 39 -19.06 -20.93 -5.52
N ALA A 40 -18.66 -21.83 -6.44
CA ALA A 40 -19.32 -23.12 -6.64
C ALA A 40 -19.17 -24.12 -5.48
N ARG A 41 -18.36 -23.83 -4.47
CA ARG A 41 -18.05 -24.75 -3.35
C ARG A 41 -18.72 -24.40 -2.02
N ASN A 42 -19.66 -23.44 -1.96
CA ASN A 42 -20.23 -23.03 -0.67
C ASN A 42 -21.76 -22.85 -0.68
N PRO A 43 -22.54 -23.86 -0.34
CA PRO A 43 -23.90 -23.65 0.18
C PRO A 43 -23.96 -24.01 1.66
N SER A 44 -24.15 -23.04 2.55
CA SER A 44 -24.65 -23.31 3.90
C SER A 44 -25.49 -22.14 4.45
N PRO A 45 -26.69 -22.42 4.92
CA PRO A 45 -27.57 -21.41 5.50
C PRO A 45 -27.43 -21.37 7.04
N TYR A 46 -27.64 -20.17 7.59
CA TYR A 46 -27.86 -19.80 8.99
C TYR A 46 -26.67 -19.68 9.94
N GLY A 47 -26.39 -18.43 10.34
CA GLY A 47 -25.56 -18.05 11.48
C GLY A 47 -25.37 -16.53 11.62
N ARG A 48 -25.54 -16.00 12.80
CA ARG A 48 -25.54 -14.59 13.24
C ARG A 48 -24.54 -13.69 12.47
N ARG A 49 -25.03 -12.57 11.94
CA ARG A 49 -24.28 -11.52 11.23
C ARG A 49 -23.09 -11.01 12.07
N ARG A 50 -21.87 -11.37 11.65
CA ARG A 50 -20.62 -10.72 12.04
C ARG A 50 -20.04 -10.01 10.81
N LYS A 51 -19.45 -8.83 10.99
CA LYS A 51 -18.80 -8.04 9.92
C LYS A 51 -17.48 -8.70 9.52
N ARG A 52 -17.07 -8.68 8.23
CA ARG A 52 -16.00 -9.55 7.71
C ARG A 52 -15.13 -8.90 6.60
N LYS A 53 -13.80 -9.13 6.56
CA LYS A 53 -12.82 -8.70 5.51
C LYS A 53 -12.01 -9.89 4.96
N VAL A 54 -11.78 -10.92 5.74
CA VAL A 54 -11.03 -12.12 5.38
C VAL A 54 -12.01 -13.18 4.93
N ILE A 55 -11.64 -14.01 3.92
CA ILE A 55 -12.51 -15.09 3.43
C ILE A 55 -13.08 -15.92 4.58
N THR A 56 -14.37 -16.15 4.54
CA THR A 56 -15.10 -16.87 5.60
C THR A 56 -14.87 -18.38 5.49
N GLY A 57 -14.63 -19.02 6.63
CA GLY A 57 -14.58 -20.48 6.76
C GLY A 57 -13.19 -21.03 7.11
N SER A 58 -13.17 -21.95 8.07
CA SER A 58 -11.93 -22.58 8.56
C SER A 58 -11.23 -23.45 7.52
N VAL A 59 -11.95 -23.88 6.48
CA VAL A 59 -11.40 -24.68 5.36
C VAL A 59 -10.37 -23.88 4.54
N TYR A 60 -10.48 -22.57 4.52
CA TYR A 60 -9.55 -21.67 3.81
C TYR A 60 -8.35 -21.24 4.66
N ARG A 61 -8.18 -21.82 5.85
CA ARG A 61 -7.10 -21.48 6.77
C ARG A 61 -5.96 -22.49 6.67
N TRP A 62 -4.75 -21.97 6.66
CA TRP A 62 -3.55 -22.77 6.83
C TRP A 62 -3.45 -23.26 8.29
N LYS A 63 -2.87 -24.43 8.48
CA LYS A 63 -2.61 -24.99 9.81
C LYS A 63 -1.12 -25.27 9.96
N GLY A 64 -0.53 -24.79 11.06
CA GLY A 64 0.90 -24.95 11.32
C GLY A 64 1.80 -24.19 10.34
N VAL A 65 2.97 -24.76 10.05
CA VAL A 65 3.93 -24.21 9.10
C VAL A 65 3.40 -24.37 7.68
N ILE A 66 3.43 -23.31 6.90
CA ILE A 66 2.95 -23.28 5.52
C ILE A 66 4.07 -23.74 4.58
N PRO A 67 3.91 -24.88 3.90
CA PRO A 67 4.89 -25.34 2.93
C PRO A 67 4.85 -24.47 1.67
N PHE A 68 6.03 -24.18 1.11
CA PHE A 68 6.10 -23.53 -0.20
C PHE A 68 7.22 -24.11 -1.07
N ARG A 69 7.13 -23.86 -2.37
CA ARG A 69 8.08 -24.31 -3.38
C ARG A 69 8.26 -23.22 -4.43
N TYR A 70 9.38 -23.29 -5.15
CA TYR A 70 9.63 -22.46 -6.31
C TYR A 70 9.45 -23.28 -7.61
N LYS A 71 8.79 -22.70 -8.60
CA LYS A 71 8.77 -23.20 -9.98
C LYS A 71 9.64 -22.28 -10.83
N GLY A 72 10.94 -22.57 -10.90
CA GLY A 72 11.93 -21.74 -11.59
C GLY A 72 12.42 -20.53 -10.76
N GLY A 73 12.86 -19.50 -11.45
CA GLY A 73 13.38 -18.25 -10.86
C GLY A 73 14.87 -18.32 -10.45
N ASP A 74 15.55 -17.19 -10.60
CA ASP A 74 16.93 -17.00 -10.16
C ASP A 74 17.04 -16.74 -8.64
N ALA A 75 18.24 -16.69 -8.12
CA ALA A 75 18.51 -16.50 -6.70
C ALA A 75 17.94 -15.15 -6.17
N LYS A 76 18.05 -14.07 -6.97
CA LYS A 76 17.55 -12.74 -6.60
C LYS A 76 16.04 -12.74 -6.46
N TRP A 77 15.32 -13.37 -7.40
CA TRP A 77 13.87 -13.48 -7.34
C TRP A 77 13.41 -14.36 -6.16
N LYS A 78 14.10 -15.48 -5.88
CA LYS A 78 13.81 -16.30 -4.71
C LYS A 78 14.05 -15.56 -3.40
N GLN A 79 15.12 -14.76 -3.32
CA GLN A 79 15.39 -13.91 -2.16
C GLN A 79 14.30 -12.85 -1.97
N LEU A 80 13.83 -12.20 -3.04
CA LEU A 80 12.72 -11.26 -3.00
C LEU A 80 11.45 -11.88 -2.40
N ILE A 81 11.11 -13.12 -2.82
CA ILE A 81 9.98 -13.85 -2.24
C ILE A 81 10.22 -14.11 -0.76
N ARG A 82 11.42 -14.56 -0.38
CA ARG A 82 11.76 -14.79 1.02
C ARG A 82 11.60 -13.51 1.85
N ASP A 83 12.02 -12.38 1.32
CA ASP A 83 11.87 -11.07 1.97
C ASP A 83 10.40 -10.69 2.17
N GLY A 84 9.53 -10.96 1.19
CA GLY A 84 8.08 -10.74 1.31
C GLY A 84 7.43 -11.65 2.36
N LEU A 85 7.83 -12.93 2.41
CA LEU A 85 7.39 -13.88 3.46
C LEU A 85 7.86 -13.42 4.84
N ASN A 86 9.10 -12.94 4.96
CA ASN A 86 9.68 -12.43 6.20
C ASN A 86 8.91 -11.24 6.78
N LEU A 87 8.26 -10.41 5.95
CA LEU A 87 7.41 -9.33 6.47
C LEU A 87 6.29 -9.88 7.34
N TRP A 88 5.64 -10.98 6.93
CA TRP A 88 4.60 -11.63 7.73
C TRP A 88 5.15 -12.39 8.94
N GLU A 89 6.25 -13.15 8.77
CA GLU A 89 6.86 -13.92 9.85
C GLU A 89 7.36 -13.05 11.00
N LYS A 90 7.90 -11.87 10.68
CA LYS A 90 8.37 -10.90 11.67
C LYS A 90 7.25 -10.36 12.55
N GLU A 91 6.07 -10.19 11.98
CA GLU A 91 4.96 -9.50 12.63
C GLU A 91 3.88 -10.45 13.20
N THR A 92 3.92 -11.74 12.83
CA THR A 92 2.88 -12.73 13.17
C THR A 92 3.48 -14.06 13.63
N CYS A 93 2.62 -14.98 14.07
CA CYS A 93 3.05 -16.36 14.35
C CYS A 93 3.12 -17.25 13.10
N VAL A 94 2.72 -16.76 11.92
CA VAL A 94 2.77 -17.54 10.68
C VAL A 94 4.22 -17.83 10.31
N ARG A 95 4.48 -19.05 9.87
CA ARG A 95 5.83 -19.50 9.44
C ARG A 95 5.75 -20.21 8.11
N TRP A 96 6.72 -19.94 7.26
CA TRP A 96 6.84 -20.51 5.92
C TRP A 96 8.09 -21.39 5.84
N LYS A 97 7.99 -22.55 5.25
CA LYS A 97 9.13 -23.46 5.09
C LYS A 97 9.20 -24.00 3.67
N GLU A 98 10.33 -23.74 3.03
CA GLU A 98 10.60 -24.26 1.69
C GLU A 98 10.69 -25.78 1.73
N ASN A 99 10.07 -26.44 0.73
CA ASN A 99 10.06 -27.89 0.55
C ASN A 99 9.62 -28.71 1.78
N ALA A 100 8.89 -28.07 2.73
CA ALA A 100 8.31 -28.82 3.83
C ALA A 100 7.29 -29.86 3.31
N PRO A 101 7.15 -31.03 3.98
CA PRO A 101 6.13 -31.98 3.65
C PRO A 101 4.73 -31.39 3.95
N GLY A 102 3.76 -31.76 3.13
CA GLY A 102 2.37 -31.31 3.27
C GLY A 102 1.57 -31.60 2.01
N LYS A 103 0.28 -31.89 2.22
CA LYS A 103 -0.67 -32.06 1.09
C LYS A 103 -0.96 -30.72 0.43
N ASP A 104 -1.06 -29.66 1.23
CA ASP A 104 -1.39 -28.30 0.80
C ASP A 104 -0.13 -27.43 0.87
N TYR A 105 0.22 -26.76 -0.22
CA TYR A 105 1.40 -25.93 -0.33
C TYR A 105 1.27 -24.86 -1.40
N VAL A 106 2.06 -23.79 -1.26
CA VAL A 106 2.14 -22.68 -2.22
C VAL A 106 3.27 -22.94 -3.22
N ILE A 107 3.04 -22.66 -4.50
CA ILE A 107 4.06 -22.65 -5.55
C ILE A 107 4.23 -21.21 -6.03
N PHE A 108 5.39 -20.63 -5.79
CA PHE A 108 5.77 -19.36 -6.41
C PHE A 108 6.33 -19.58 -7.80
N PHE A 109 5.89 -18.77 -8.77
CA PHE A 109 6.35 -18.86 -10.16
C PHE A 109 6.34 -17.50 -10.84
N ARG A 110 7.08 -17.36 -11.96
CA ARG A 110 7.02 -16.17 -12.80
C ARG A 110 5.92 -16.37 -13.85
N GLY A 111 4.76 -15.80 -13.59
CA GLY A 111 3.66 -15.71 -14.54
C GLY A 111 3.55 -14.31 -15.14
N SER A 112 2.44 -14.05 -15.83
CA SER A 112 2.11 -12.71 -16.33
C SER A 112 1.47 -11.91 -15.21
N GLY A 113 2.23 -10.99 -14.58
CA GLY A 113 1.76 -10.13 -13.48
C GLY A 113 1.82 -10.78 -12.09
N CYS A 114 1.18 -10.11 -11.13
CA CYS A 114 1.16 -10.47 -9.73
C CYS A 114 -0.24 -10.91 -9.34
N TYR A 115 -0.39 -12.13 -8.86
CA TYR A 115 -1.70 -12.64 -8.40
C TYR A 115 -1.58 -13.87 -7.52
N SER A 116 -2.61 -14.07 -6.71
CA SER A 116 -2.77 -15.24 -5.84
C SER A 116 -4.24 -15.61 -5.67
N SER A 117 -4.51 -16.86 -5.36
CA SER A 117 -5.81 -17.27 -4.83
C SER A 117 -5.99 -16.76 -3.41
N VAL A 118 -7.25 -16.53 -3.01
CA VAL A 118 -7.60 -16.06 -1.65
C VAL A 118 -7.80 -17.25 -0.72
N GLY A 119 -6.98 -17.31 0.33
CA GLY A 119 -6.96 -18.39 1.32
C GLY A 119 -6.32 -19.67 0.81
N ARG A 120 -6.35 -20.71 1.65
CA ARG A 120 -5.91 -22.06 1.31
C ARG A 120 -6.95 -22.75 0.44
N THR A 121 -6.58 -23.15 -0.79
CA THR A 121 -7.49 -23.79 -1.75
C THR A 121 -7.46 -25.31 -1.69
N GLY A 122 -6.52 -25.89 -0.94
CA GLY A 122 -6.26 -27.33 -0.91
C GLY A 122 -5.34 -27.78 -2.06
N GLY A 123 -4.48 -28.76 -1.78
CA GLY A 123 -3.46 -29.21 -2.73
C GLY A 123 -2.39 -28.13 -2.99
N SER A 124 -1.88 -28.10 -4.22
CA SER A 124 -0.95 -27.05 -4.66
C SER A 124 -1.70 -25.82 -5.14
N GLN A 125 -1.31 -24.63 -4.68
CA GLN A 125 -1.83 -23.36 -5.19
C GLN A 125 -0.71 -22.46 -5.69
N LEU A 126 -1.00 -21.73 -6.78
CA LEU A 126 -0.04 -20.90 -7.46
C LEU A 126 -0.09 -19.46 -6.93
N VAL A 127 1.09 -18.86 -6.74
CA VAL A 127 1.26 -17.43 -6.52
C VAL A 127 2.22 -16.90 -7.57
N SER A 128 1.74 -16.00 -8.40
CA SER A 128 2.54 -15.39 -9.46
C SER A 128 3.26 -14.16 -8.94
N ILE A 129 4.58 -14.15 -9.09
CA ILE A 129 5.45 -12.99 -8.91
C ILE A 129 6.18 -12.78 -10.24
N GLY A 130 5.46 -12.20 -11.20
CA GLY A 130 5.93 -11.97 -12.55
C GLY A 130 6.88 -10.78 -12.66
N TYR A 131 7.22 -10.42 -13.89
CA TYR A 131 7.98 -9.20 -14.16
C TYR A 131 7.14 -7.96 -13.80
N GLY A 132 7.80 -6.96 -13.18
CA GLY A 132 7.12 -5.78 -12.63
C GLY A 132 6.60 -5.96 -11.20
N CYS A 133 6.75 -7.17 -10.62
CA CYS A 133 6.37 -7.48 -9.24
C CYS A 133 7.58 -7.49 -8.28
N GLU A 134 8.72 -6.92 -8.69
CA GLU A 134 9.99 -6.99 -7.97
C GLU A 134 10.04 -6.04 -6.75
N ASP A 135 9.00 -6.04 -5.95
CA ASP A 135 8.92 -5.34 -4.66
C ASP A 135 8.45 -6.30 -3.56
N LYS A 136 9.15 -6.34 -2.42
CA LYS A 136 8.80 -7.21 -1.28
C LYS A 136 7.40 -6.94 -0.72
N GLY A 137 6.92 -5.70 -0.83
CA GLY A 137 5.56 -5.34 -0.42
C GLY A 137 4.50 -5.86 -1.38
N ILE A 138 4.82 -5.98 -2.69
CA ILE A 138 3.96 -6.66 -3.66
C ILE A 138 3.93 -8.17 -3.35
N VAL A 139 5.09 -8.78 -3.09
CA VAL A 139 5.12 -10.18 -2.65
C VAL A 139 4.29 -10.38 -1.38
N ALA A 140 4.43 -9.48 -0.39
CA ALA A 140 3.64 -9.55 0.84
C ALA A 140 2.13 -9.38 0.59
N HIS A 141 1.74 -8.59 -0.41
CA HIS A 141 0.35 -8.46 -0.86
C HIS A 141 -0.18 -9.79 -1.40
N GLU A 142 0.52 -10.43 -2.32
CA GLU A 142 0.10 -11.72 -2.88
C GLU A 142 0.07 -12.83 -1.82
N VAL A 143 1.03 -12.79 -0.90
CA VAL A 143 1.04 -13.68 0.29
C VAL A 143 -0.17 -13.38 1.19
N GLY A 144 -0.55 -12.12 1.35
CA GLY A 144 -1.77 -11.71 2.05
C GLY A 144 -3.02 -12.36 1.46
N HIS A 145 -3.15 -12.40 0.12
CA HIS A 145 -4.21 -13.15 -0.53
C HIS A 145 -4.18 -14.62 -0.14
N SER A 146 -3.03 -15.28 -0.21
CA SER A 146 -2.91 -16.70 0.17
C SER A 146 -3.24 -16.97 1.64
N LEU A 147 -3.09 -15.97 2.52
CA LEU A 147 -3.50 -16.01 3.93
C LEU A 147 -5.00 -15.77 4.12
N GLY A 148 -5.74 -15.40 3.08
CA GLY A 148 -7.18 -15.26 3.09
C GLY A 148 -7.71 -13.84 2.95
N PHE A 149 -6.87 -12.85 2.64
CA PHE A 149 -7.30 -11.47 2.47
C PHE A 149 -7.89 -11.20 1.09
N TRP A 150 -9.02 -10.54 1.06
CA TRP A 150 -9.49 -9.78 -0.09
C TRP A 150 -8.85 -8.39 -0.11
N HIS A 151 -8.99 -7.69 -1.22
CA HIS A 151 -8.57 -6.30 -1.29
C HIS A 151 -9.36 -5.45 -0.30
N GLU A 152 -8.71 -4.43 0.29
CA GLU A 152 -9.35 -3.53 1.24
C GLU A 152 -10.50 -2.74 0.59
N GLN A 153 -10.31 -2.26 -0.65
CA GLN A 153 -11.36 -1.54 -1.39
C GLN A 153 -12.54 -2.42 -1.81
N SER A 154 -12.47 -3.74 -1.62
CA SER A 154 -13.60 -4.64 -1.84
C SER A 154 -14.50 -4.81 -0.60
N ARG A 155 -14.18 -4.19 0.52
CA ARG A 155 -15.00 -4.21 1.73
C ARG A 155 -16.38 -3.59 1.47
N PRO A 156 -17.45 -4.13 2.09
CA PRO A 156 -18.80 -3.58 1.95
C PRO A 156 -18.93 -2.13 2.42
N ASP A 157 -18.12 -1.71 3.42
CA ASP A 157 -18.13 -0.37 4.00
C ASP A 157 -17.21 0.64 3.29
N ARG A 158 -16.50 0.24 2.23
CA ARG A 158 -15.52 1.07 1.52
C ARG A 158 -16.04 2.44 1.06
N ASP A 159 -17.33 2.50 0.69
CA ASP A 159 -17.92 3.74 0.16
C ASP A 159 -18.03 4.86 1.21
N GLN A 160 -17.77 4.55 2.49
CA GLN A 160 -17.60 5.54 3.55
C GLN A 160 -16.21 6.20 3.51
N TYR A 161 -15.24 5.58 2.85
CA TYR A 161 -13.81 5.99 2.85
C TYR A 161 -13.31 6.41 1.49
N ILE A 162 -13.81 5.79 0.42
CA ILE A 162 -13.36 6.02 -0.95
C ILE A 162 -14.56 6.23 -1.89
N HIS A 163 -14.28 6.89 -3.00
CA HIS A 163 -15.16 7.04 -4.15
C HIS A 163 -14.48 6.47 -5.40
N LEU A 164 -15.20 5.69 -6.20
CA LEU A 164 -14.70 5.18 -7.47
C LEU A 164 -15.06 6.11 -8.62
N ARG A 165 -14.04 6.54 -9.35
CA ARG A 165 -14.15 7.32 -10.58
C ARG A 165 -14.30 6.35 -11.74
N LYS A 166 -15.49 5.75 -11.87
CA LYS A 166 -15.77 4.66 -12.82
C LYS A 166 -15.51 5.04 -14.26
N GLU A 167 -15.67 6.30 -14.60
CA GLU A 167 -15.40 6.84 -15.92
C GLU A 167 -13.95 6.70 -16.36
N TRP A 168 -13.02 6.49 -15.43
CA TRP A 168 -11.59 6.31 -15.71
C TRP A 168 -11.13 4.86 -15.64
N ILE A 169 -11.98 3.92 -15.26
CA ILE A 169 -11.65 2.49 -15.22
C ILE A 169 -11.59 1.94 -16.65
N ILE A 170 -10.58 1.13 -16.95
CA ILE A 170 -10.48 0.38 -18.20
C ILE A 170 -11.72 -0.49 -18.35
N LYS A 171 -12.40 -0.39 -19.49
CA LYS A 171 -13.60 -1.16 -19.78
C LYS A 171 -13.34 -2.68 -19.65
N GLY A 172 -14.20 -3.36 -18.92
CA GLY A 172 -14.10 -4.80 -18.67
C GLY A 172 -13.27 -5.18 -17.45
N THR A 173 -12.65 -4.20 -16.74
CA THR A 173 -11.93 -4.44 -15.48
C THR A 173 -12.73 -4.04 -14.24
N ASP A 174 -13.97 -3.62 -14.40
CA ASP A 174 -14.87 -3.19 -13.32
C ASP A 174 -15.03 -4.24 -12.20
N GLY A 175 -14.98 -5.53 -12.57
CA GLY A 175 -15.04 -6.64 -11.62
C GLY A 175 -13.96 -6.62 -10.54
N ASN A 176 -12.81 -5.95 -10.78
CA ASN A 176 -11.75 -5.79 -9.79
C ASN A 176 -12.12 -4.81 -8.67
N PHE A 177 -13.20 -4.05 -8.85
CA PHE A 177 -13.72 -3.07 -7.91
C PHE A 177 -15.04 -3.49 -7.27
N GLU A 178 -15.49 -4.73 -7.49
CA GLU A 178 -16.71 -5.24 -6.86
C GLU A 178 -16.57 -5.32 -5.34
N LYS A 179 -17.62 -4.91 -4.64
CA LYS A 179 -17.71 -5.08 -3.18
C LYS A 179 -18.05 -6.53 -2.87
N ARG A 180 -17.41 -7.07 -1.87
CA ARG A 180 -17.78 -8.34 -1.26
C ARG A 180 -18.95 -8.13 -0.29
N SER A 181 -19.72 -9.18 -0.05
CA SER A 181 -20.78 -9.15 0.95
C SER A 181 -20.23 -9.43 2.35
N TRP A 182 -21.02 -9.09 3.39
CA TRP A 182 -20.66 -9.43 4.76
C TRP A 182 -20.77 -10.93 5.07
N GLU A 183 -21.27 -11.75 4.16
CA GLU A 183 -21.25 -13.20 4.25
C GLU A 183 -19.93 -13.80 3.74
N GLU A 184 -19.33 -13.16 2.71
CA GLU A 184 -18.09 -13.63 2.07
C GLU A 184 -16.84 -13.29 2.85
N ILE A 185 -16.84 -12.19 3.61
CA ILE A 185 -15.63 -11.65 4.23
C ILE A 185 -15.78 -11.37 5.73
N GLU A 186 -14.69 -11.50 6.50
CA GLU A 186 -14.60 -11.30 7.95
C GLU A 186 -13.68 -10.13 8.30
N ASP A 187 -14.16 -9.03 8.94
CA ASP A 187 -13.34 -7.87 9.31
C ASP A 187 -12.53 -8.08 10.59
N MET A 188 -12.74 -9.18 11.27
CA MET A 188 -12.09 -9.52 12.53
C MET A 188 -12.28 -8.43 13.60
N GLY A 189 -13.29 -7.60 13.49
CA GLY A 189 -13.59 -6.49 14.41
C GLY A 189 -12.59 -5.33 14.32
N VAL A 190 -12.02 -5.07 13.14
CA VAL A 190 -11.14 -3.93 12.89
C VAL A 190 -11.77 -2.95 11.88
N PRO A 191 -11.46 -1.65 11.99
CA PRO A 191 -11.97 -0.64 11.06
C PRO A 191 -11.34 -0.80 9.66
N TYR A 192 -11.92 -0.08 8.67
CA TYR A 192 -11.32 0.09 7.34
C TYR A 192 -9.94 0.73 7.45
N ASP A 193 -8.96 0.18 6.74
CA ASP A 193 -7.59 0.67 6.78
C ASP A 193 -7.12 1.19 5.43
N ILE A 194 -7.17 2.49 5.28
CA ILE A 194 -6.71 3.20 4.07
C ILE A 194 -5.22 2.91 3.76
N GLY A 195 -4.41 2.59 4.77
CA GLY A 195 -2.99 2.25 4.61
C GLY A 195 -2.69 0.76 4.51
N SER A 196 -3.70 -0.10 4.39
CA SER A 196 -3.51 -1.54 4.22
C SER A 196 -2.64 -1.86 3.00
N VAL A 197 -1.73 -2.84 3.13
CA VAL A 197 -0.98 -3.37 1.98
C VAL A 197 -1.91 -3.98 0.94
N MET A 198 -3.14 -4.37 1.34
CA MET A 198 -4.17 -4.93 0.46
C MET A 198 -5.02 -3.87 -0.26
N HIS A 199 -4.78 -2.58 -0.03
CA HIS A 199 -5.51 -1.50 -0.71
C HIS A 199 -4.90 -1.18 -2.08
N TYR A 200 -5.72 -0.98 -3.11
CA TYR A 200 -5.29 -0.47 -4.40
C TYR A 200 -4.77 0.96 -4.30
N GLY A 201 -3.87 1.32 -5.22
CA GLY A 201 -3.43 2.70 -5.41
C GLY A 201 -4.44 3.53 -6.19
N SER A 202 -4.17 4.83 -6.25
CA SER A 202 -5.06 5.83 -6.87
C SER A 202 -5.38 5.54 -8.33
N ASN A 203 -4.40 5.03 -9.10
CA ASN A 203 -4.49 4.83 -10.55
C ASN A 203 -4.71 3.35 -10.94
N ALA A 204 -5.15 2.50 -10.00
CA ALA A 204 -5.38 1.09 -10.30
C ALA A 204 -6.39 0.93 -11.45
N PHE A 205 -6.00 0.21 -12.51
CA PHE A 205 -6.81 -0.03 -13.72
C PHE A 205 -7.31 1.26 -14.42
N THR A 206 -6.56 2.36 -14.32
CA THR A 206 -6.94 3.59 -15.04
C THR A 206 -6.64 3.47 -16.54
N LYS A 207 -7.55 3.96 -17.37
CA LYS A 207 -7.34 4.10 -18.81
C LYS A 207 -6.52 5.34 -19.19
N ASP A 208 -6.28 6.23 -18.22
CA ASP A 208 -5.53 7.47 -18.38
C ASP A 208 -4.71 7.71 -17.11
N TRP A 209 -3.37 7.71 -17.22
CA TRP A 209 -2.47 7.81 -16.08
C TRP A 209 -2.48 9.17 -15.39
N ASP A 210 -3.01 10.20 -16.01
CA ASP A 210 -3.24 11.51 -15.39
C ASP A 210 -4.52 11.54 -14.57
N GLN A 211 -5.32 10.47 -14.61
CA GLN A 211 -6.58 10.33 -13.90
C GLN A 211 -6.55 9.22 -12.85
N ILE A 212 -7.28 9.43 -11.78
CA ILE A 212 -7.40 8.45 -10.70
C ILE A 212 -8.72 7.67 -10.82
N THR A 213 -8.68 6.39 -10.47
CA THR A 213 -9.84 5.51 -10.38
C THR A 213 -10.38 5.42 -8.96
N ILE A 214 -9.52 5.64 -7.96
CA ILE A 214 -9.88 5.63 -6.54
C ILE A 214 -9.54 6.97 -5.92
N GLU A 215 -10.57 7.65 -5.45
CA GLU A 215 -10.48 8.91 -4.74
C GLU A 215 -10.85 8.73 -3.28
N THR A 216 -9.98 9.15 -2.35
CA THR A 216 -10.33 9.11 -0.92
C THR A 216 -11.33 10.21 -0.59
N ARG A 217 -12.34 9.92 0.25
CA ARG A 217 -13.32 10.93 0.67
C ARG A 217 -12.67 12.05 1.44
N ASP A 218 -11.81 11.75 2.38
CA ASP A 218 -10.89 12.73 2.96
C ASP A 218 -9.63 12.81 2.08
N LYS A 219 -9.49 13.91 1.35
CA LYS A 219 -8.41 14.15 0.40
C LYS A 219 -7.00 14.07 1.01
N ARG A 220 -6.88 14.25 2.33
CA ARG A 220 -5.61 14.14 3.04
C ARG A 220 -5.02 12.73 2.93
N TYR A 221 -5.88 11.71 2.81
CA TYR A 221 -5.48 10.31 2.71
C TYR A 221 -5.12 9.84 1.30
N GLN A 222 -5.24 10.69 0.27
CA GLN A 222 -5.00 10.28 -1.12
C GLN A 222 -3.58 9.73 -1.34
N GLY A 223 -2.57 10.28 -0.67
CA GLY A 223 -1.19 9.79 -0.71
C GLY A 223 -0.92 8.54 0.14
N THR A 224 -1.93 8.06 0.88
CA THR A 224 -1.80 6.89 1.78
C THR A 224 -2.15 5.59 1.07
N ILE A 225 -3.17 5.60 0.17
CA ILE A 225 -3.63 4.39 -0.53
C ILE A 225 -2.57 3.82 -1.48
N GLY A 226 -2.57 2.49 -1.64
CA GLY A 226 -1.68 1.78 -2.58
C GLY A 226 -0.24 1.63 -2.10
N GLN A 227 0.05 1.88 -0.82
CA GLN A 227 1.39 1.70 -0.29
C GLN A 227 1.83 0.22 -0.35
N ARG A 228 3.13 0.00 -0.62
CA ARG A 228 3.79 -1.31 -0.64
C ARG A 228 5.05 -1.32 0.23
N GLN A 229 5.14 -0.39 1.20
CA GLN A 229 6.33 -0.23 2.05
C GLN A 229 6.39 -1.26 3.17
N LYS A 230 5.25 -1.53 3.80
CA LYS A 230 5.12 -2.44 4.95
C LYS A 230 3.69 -2.93 5.12
N LEU A 231 3.52 -3.95 5.94
CA LEU A 231 2.21 -4.33 6.47
C LEU A 231 1.71 -3.23 7.40
N SER A 232 0.43 -2.90 7.35
CA SER A 232 -0.16 -2.02 8.35
C SER A 232 -0.36 -2.75 9.68
N PHE A 233 -0.55 -1.99 10.76
CA PHE A 233 -0.90 -2.59 12.04
C PHE A 233 -2.19 -3.43 11.97
N ILE A 234 -3.17 -2.96 11.19
CA ILE A 234 -4.45 -3.67 11.02
C ILE A 234 -4.28 -4.94 10.18
N ASP A 235 -3.48 -4.93 9.11
CA ASP A 235 -3.15 -6.15 8.36
C ASP A 235 -2.56 -7.22 9.28
N VAL A 236 -1.57 -6.84 10.08
CA VAL A 236 -0.91 -7.72 11.04
C VAL A 236 -1.87 -8.21 12.12
N LYS A 237 -2.70 -7.32 12.67
CA LYS A 237 -3.67 -7.65 13.71
C LYS A 237 -4.70 -8.67 13.23
N GLN A 238 -5.15 -8.56 12.00
CA GLN A 238 -6.09 -9.50 11.40
C GLN A 238 -5.48 -10.89 11.25
N VAL A 239 -4.24 -11.01 10.74
CA VAL A 239 -3.54 -12.31 10.65
C VAL A 239 -3.33 -12.90 12.05
N ASN A 240 -2.93 -12.09 13.03
CA ASN A 240 -2.73 -12.56 14.39
C ASN A 240 -4.05 -13.02 15.05
N ARG A 241 -5.15 -12.32 14.80
CA ARG A 241 -6.48 -12.78 15.24
C ARG A 241 -6.94 -14.05 14.54
N LEU A 242 -6.51 -14.25 13.30
CA LEU A 242 -6.92 -15.37 12.47
C LEU A 242 -6.15 -16.66 12.80
N TYR A 243 -4.85 -16.52 13.04
CA TYR A 243 -3.92 -17.65 13.13
C TYR A 243 -3.24 -17.82 14.50
N CYS A 244 -3.18 -16.74 15.32
CA CYS A 244 -2.31 -16.68 16.49
C CYS A 244 -3.04 -16.48 17.82
N ASN A 245 -4.36 -16.55 17.86
CA ASN A 245 -5.15 -16.29 19.08
C ASN A 245 -4.80 -17.18 20.27
N SER A 246 -4.32 -18.40 20.02
CA SER A 246 -3.95 -19.36 21.06
C SER A 246 -2.48 -19.34 21.48
N VAL A 247 -1.66 -18.45 20.87
CA VAL A 247 -0.21 -18.43 21.13
C VAL A 247 0.09 -17.83 22.50
N CYS A 248 -0.50 -16.67 22.82
CA CYS A 248 -0.30 -16.03 24.12
C CYS A 248 -1.44 -16.37 25.06
N GLN A 249 -1.12 -17.05 26.17
CA GLN A 249 -2.09 -17.47 27.18
C GLN A 249 -2.48 -16.34 28.15
N THR A 250 -1.60 -15.36 28.34
CA THR A 250 -1.79 -14.27 29.30
C THR A 250 -2.33 -13.03 28.58
N ALA A 251 -3.43 -12.48 29.07
CA ALA A 251 -3.91 -11.17 28.66
C ALA A 251 -2.99 -10.07 29.19
N LEU A 252 -2.69 -9.08 28.36
CA LEU A 252 -2.00 -7.85 28.74
C LEU A 252 -2.95 -6.66 28.57
N ALA A 253 -2.85 -5.68 29.46
CA ALA A 253 -3.63 -4.44 29.39
C ALA A 253 -3.06 -3.49 28.32
N CYS A 254 -2.98 -3.97 27.06
CA CYS A 254 -2.45 -3.21 25.94
C CYS A 254 -3.31 -1.99 25.64
N GLN A 255 -2.69 -0.83 25.56
CA GLN A 255 -3.35 0.45 25.25
C GLN A 255 -3.53 0.66 23.74
N HIS A 256 -4.34 1.65 23.35
CA HIS A 256 -4.53 2.10 21.98
C HIS A 256 -4.88 0.98 20.98
N GLY A 257 -5.59 -0.06 21.44
CA GLY A 257 -5.95 -1.19 20.58
C GLY A 257 -4.79 -2.15 20.29
N GLY A 258 -3.67 -2.05 21.00
CA GLY A 258 -2.62 -3.06 21.02
C GLY A 258 -3.15 -4.44 21.51
N TYR A 259 -2.35 -5.47 21.38
CA TYR A 259 -2.67 -6.84 21.80
C TYR A 259 -1.37 -7.61 22.09
N PRO A 260 -1.39 -8.71 22.86
CA PRO A 260 -0.18 -9.49 23.13
C PRO A 260 0.53 -9.90 21.84
N ASP A 261 1.83 -9.63 21.74
CA ASP A 261 2.63 -9.95 20.56
C ASP A 261 2.87 -11.47 20.48
N PRO A 262 2.36 -12.19 19.46
CA PRO A 262 2.52 -13.64 19.39
C PRO A 262 3.98 -14.08 19.20
N ASN A 263 4.90 -13.18 18.83
CA ASN A 263 6.33 -13.45 18.81
C ASN A 263 7.02 -13.15 20.16
N ASN A 264 6.35 -12.45 21.08
CA ASN A 264 6.81 -12.18 22.44
C ASN A 264 5.64 -11.84 23.36
N CYS A 265 5.03 -12.86 23.94
CA CYS A 265 3.84 -12.71 24.78
C CYS A 265 4.01 -11.84 26.03
N ALA A 266 5.25 -11.44 26.38
CA ALA A 266 5.53 -10.58 27.53
C ALA A 266 5.32 -9.07 27.23
N LYS A 267 5.03 -8.70 25.99
CA LYS A 267 4.77 -7.32 25.56
C LYS A 267 3.63 -7.24 24.55
N CYS A 268 3.12 -6.05 24.36
CA CYS A 268 2.11 -5.75 23.36
C CYS A 268 2.72 -5.50 21.97
N LYS A 269 1.99 -5.93 20.94
CA LYS A 269 2.11 -5.43 19.58
C LYS A 269 1.36 -4.12 19.52
N CYS A 270 2.06 -3.05 19.20
CA CYS A 270 1.53 -1.69 19.28
C CYS A 270 1.22 -1.10 17.89
N PRO A 271 0.21 -0.22 17.79
CA PRO A 271 0.03 0.60 16.60
C PRO A 271 1.28 1.40 16.26
N ASP A 272 1.47 1.67 14.95
CA ASP A 272 2.59 2.47 14.46
C ASP A 272 2.68 3.82 15.19
N GLY A 273 3.88 4.18 15.63
CA GLY A 273 4.17 5.38 16.39
C GLY A 273 4.12 5.18 17.90
N LEU A 274 3.55 4.06 18.38
CA LEU A 274 3.47 3.70 19.79
C LEU A 274 4.37 2.51 20.13
N GLY A 275 4.84 2.47 21.36
CA GLY A 275 5.74 1.45 21.89
C GLY A 275 5.65 1.34 23.40
N GLY A 276 6.68 0.75 24.01
CA GLY A 276 6.67 0.35 25.41
C GLY A 276 6.19 -1.10 25.58
N LYS A 277 5.98 -1.51 26.82
CA LYS A 277 5.48 -2.86 27.12
C LYS A 277 4.00 -3.01 26.81
N LEU A 278 3.21 -1.96 27.04
CA LEU A 278 1.75 -1.92 26.94
C LEU A 278 1.24 -0.91 25.90
N CYS A 279 2.11 -0.38 25.00
CA CYS A 279 1.85 0.69 24.05
C CYS A 279 1.62 2.07 24.68
N GLU A 280 2.15 2.29 25.86
CA GLU A 280 1.99 3.49 26.69
C GLU A 280 2.88 4.66 26.27
N HIS A 281 3.97 4.36 25.53
CA HIS A 281 4.97 5.37 25.12
C HIS A 281 4.99 5.60 23.62
N VAL A 282 5.63 6.68 23.19
CA VAL A 282 6.00 6.90 21.80
C VAL A 282 7.04 5.87 21.38
N ALA A 283 6.88 5.26 20.22
CA ALA A 283 7.86 4.34 19.67
C ALA A 283 9.17 5.09 19.35
N LYS A 284 10.30 4.53 19.77
CA LYS A 284 11.60 5.08 19.43
C LYS A 284 11.83 5.06 17.93
N GLY A 285 12.23 6.19 17.37
CA GLY A 285 12.71 6.29 16.00
C GLY A 285 14.08 5.64 15.81
N THR A 286 14.59 5.65 14.58
CA THR A 286 15.94 5.11 14.28
C THR A 286 17.09 5.96 14.84
N ASP A 287 16.82 7.18 15.24
CA ASP A 287 17.78 8.08 15.91
C ASP A 287 17.09 8.81 17.08
N HIS A 288 16.59 8.02 18.02
CA HIS A 288 15.81 8.51 19.16
C HIS A 288 16.59 9.46 20.11
N ALA A 289 17.91 9.50 20.00
CA ALA A 289 18.72 10.46 20.74
C ALA A 289 18.62 11.89 20.18
N LYS A 290 18.17 12.03 18.92
CA LYS A 290 18.14 13.31 18.19
C LYS A 290 16.75 13.76 17.78
N CYS A 291 15.77 12.87 17.76
CA CYS A 291 14.42 13.21 17.35
C CYS A 291 13.38 12.26 17.95
N GLY A 292 12.14 12.75 18.05
CA GLY A 292 11.02 12.01 18.60
C GLY A 292 10.77 12.28 20.08
N GLY A 293 9.58 11.94 20.54
CA GLY A 293 9.19 12.04 21.94
C GLY A 293 7.79 12.61 22.17
N GLU A 294 7.57 13.00 23.42
CA GLU A 294 6.31 13.60 23.88
C GLU A 294 6.39 15.13 23.78
N LEU A 295 5.32 15.73 23.26
CA LEU A 295 5.11 17.17 23.19
C LEU A 295 3.83 17.51 23.92
N VAL A 296 3.81 18.61 24.67
CA VAL A 296 2.62 19.08 25.39
C VAL A 296 2.07 20.33 24.69
N ALA A 297 0.80 20.30 24.34
CA ALA A 297 0.13 21.48 23.79
C ALA A 297 -0.30 22.42 24.92
N THR A 298 0.00 23.70 24.75
CA THR A 298 -0.40 24.79 25.64
C THR A 298 -1.40 25.72 24.95
N PRO A 299 -2.01 26.69 25.65
CA PRO A 299 -2.87 27.70 25.01
C PRO A 299 -2.14 28.59 23.99
N GLU A 300 -0.82 28.53 23.93
CA GLU A 300 0.01 29.30 23.01
C GLU A 300 0.61 28.40 21.94
N TRP A 301 0.81 28.94 20.73
CA TRP A 301 1.44 28.22 19.63
C TRP A 301 2.90 27.88 19.97
N GLN A 302 3.20 26.57 19.87
CA GLN A 302 4.52 26.02 19.92
C GLN A 302 4.95 25.54 18.53
N GLU A 303 6.24 25.43 18.29
CA GLU A 303 6.75 25.01 16.99
C GLU A 303 8.08 24.28 17.08
N MET A 304 8.32 23.44 16.08
CA MET A 304 9.61 22.82 15.85
C MET A 304 9.87 22.65 14.35
N ILE A 305 11.14 22.63 13.98
CA ILE A 305 11.59 22.29 12.64
C ILE A 305 12.41 21.01 12.76
N TYR A 306 12.07 20.03 11.95
CA TYR A 306 12.87 18.83 11.78
C TYR A 306 13.57 18.84 10.43
N LYS A 307 14.83 18.40 10.41
CA LYS A 307 15.62 18.14 9.20
C LYS A 307 16.48 16.90 9.42
N GLY A 308 16.39 15.90 8.56
CA GLY A 308 17.17 14.68 8.70
C GLY A 308 16.75 13.55 7.76
N LYS A 309 17.40 12.39 7.93
CA LYS A 309 17.20 11.17 7.13
C LYS A 309 16.63 9.99 7.94
N ARG A 310 16.04 10.24 9.10
CA ARG A 310 15.68 9.21 10.07
C ARG A 310 14.18 9.14 10.30
N THR A 311 13.73 8.02 10.81
CA THR A 311 12.37 7.88 11.34
C THR A 311 12.29 8.54 12.71
N CYS A 312 11.32 9.45 12.87
CA CYS A 312 11.05 10.18 14.11
C CYS A 312 9.57 10.11 14.43
N ASN A 313 9.23 9.77 15.65
CA ASN A 313 7.85 9.70 16.10
C ASN A 313 7.61 10.70 17.22
N TRP A 314 6.55 11.48 17.10
CA TRP A 314 6.12 12.47 18.08
C TRP A 314 4.71 12.18 18.53
N ARG A 315 4.42 12.33 19.81
CA ARG A 315 3.06 12.38 20.35
C ARG A 315 2.82 13.73 20.95
N VAL A 316 1.84 14.46 20.42
CA VAL A 316 1.40 15.74 20.99
C VAL A 316 0.19 15.46 21.87
N ARG A 317 0.25 15.90 23.12
CA ARG A 317 -0.85 15.78 24.08
C ARG A 317 -1.33 17.13 24.55
N SER A 318 -2.63 17.30 24.66
CA SER A 318 -3.27 18.45 25.29
C SER A 318 -3.75 18.06 26.69
N PRO A 319 -3.36 18.81 27.74
CA PRO A 319 -3.91 18.60 29.08
C PRO A 319 -5.42 18.84 29.15
N HIS A 320 -5.93 19.74 28.31
CA HIS A 320 -7.34 20.10 28.25
C HIS A 320 -7.78 20.27 26.78
N GLY A 321 -8.87 19.60 26.39
CA GLY A 321 -9.40 19.66 25.03
C GLY A 321 -8.58 18.88 24.02
N ARG A 322 -8.61 19.33 22.78
CA ARG A 322 -7.98 18.67 21.61
C ARG A 322 -6.63 19.30 21.27
N VAL A 323 -5.96 18.74 20.28
CA VAL A 323 -4.73 19.29 19.71
C VAL A 323 -5.01 19.81 18.31
N ARG A 324 -4.64 21.06 18.01
CA ARG A 324 -4.54 21.54 16.63
C ARG A 324 -3.10 21.50 16.18
N LEU A 325 -2.87 20.95 15.01
CA LEU A 325 -1.58 20.77 14.38
C LEU A 325 -1.54 21.50 13.04
N VAL A 326 -0.46 22.20 12.78
CA VAL A 326 -0.18 22.79 11.47
C VAL A 326 1.17 22.30 10.97
N LEU A 327 1.15 21.63 9.81
CA LEU A 327 2.35 21.15 9.11
C LEU A 327 2.62 22.04 7.91
N THR A 328 3.82 22.58 7.83
CA THR A 328 4.30 23.45 6.75
C THR A 328 5.73 23.13 6.36
N GLU A 329 6.25 23.81 5.34
CA GLU A 329 7.65 23.70 4.88
C GLU A 329 8.07 22.25 4.60
N LEU A 330 7.14 21.47 4.08
CA LEU A 330 7.35 20.05 3.78
C LEU A 330 8.35 19.90 2.62
N ARG A 331 9.36 19.05 2.82
CA ARG A 331 10.34 18.68 1.79
C ARG A 331 10.44 17.16 1.71
N TYR A 332 9.51 16.58 1.01
CA TYR A 332 9.45 15.16 0.68
C TYR A 332 9.22 14.99 -0.82
N GLN A 333 9.80 13.96 -1.41
CA GLN A 333 9.57 13.66 -2.83
C GLN A 333 8.10 13.31 -3.06
N CYS A 334 7.52 13.93 -4.09
CA CYS A 334 6.16 13.62 -4.52
C CYS A 334 6.05 12.22 -5.09
N ALA A 335 4.97 11.53 -4.71
CA ALA A 335 4.53 10.27 -5.30
C ALA A 335 3.01 10.14 -5.13
N THR A 336 2.36 9.42 -6.04
CA THR A 336 0.93 9.09 -5.95
C THR A 336 0.60 8.28 -4.70
N SER A 337 1.52 7.40 -4.27
CA SER A 337 1.54 6.77 -2.96
C SER A 337 2.85 7.12 -2.28
N CYS A 338 2.80 7.84 -1.17
CA CYS A 338 3.97 8.39 -0.51
C CYS A 338 4.94 7.29 -0.04
N LYS A 339 6.19 7.33 -0.49
CA LYS A 339 7.26 6.41 -0.06
C LYS A 339 7.98 6.94 1.18
N ALA A 340 8.58 8.13 1.09
CA ALA A 340 8.98 8.90 2.26
C ALA A 340 7.85 9.88 2.60
N TYR A 341 7.50 10.00 3.88
CA TYR A 341 6.29 10.74 4.27
C TYR A 341 6.32 11.19 5.73
N ILE A 342 5.43 12.15 6.03
CA ILE A 342 4.90 12.33 7.37
C ILE A 342 3.52 11.67 7.43
N GLU A 343 3.29 10.82 8.41
CA GLU A 343 1.99 10.28 8.74
C GLU A 343 1.43 11.00 9.96
N VAL A 344 0.20 11.47 9.88
CA VAL A 344 -0.50 12.12 10.98
C VAL A 344 -1.68 11.26 11.39
N LYS A 345 -1.65 10.77 12.62
CA LYS A 345 -2.79 10.08 13.25
C LYS A 345 -3.48 11.05 14.19
N HIS A 346 -4.65 11.49 13.79
CA HIS A 346 -5.44 12.48 14.53
C HIS A 346 -6.80 11.94 14.99
N ASN A 347 -7.16 10.73 14.52
CA ASN A 347 -8.41 10.07 14.86
C ASN A 347 -8.39 9.51 16.28
N ASN A 348 -9.55 9.17 16.80
CA ASN A 348 -9.70 8.54 18.12
C ASN A 348 -9.21 7.08 18.18
N ASP A 349 -8.86 6.48 17.05
CA ASP A 349 -8.35 5.11 16.97
C ASP A 349 -6.98 5.07 16.26
N PHE A 350 -5.92 5.02 17.04
CA PHE A 350 -4.54 4.95 16.53
C PHE A 350 -4.18 3.60 15.87
N GLN A 351 -5.07 2.63 15.87
CA GLN A 351 -4.88 1.41 15.10
C GLN A 351 -4.88 1.69 13.59
N GLN A 352 -5.73 2.64 13.16
CA GLN A 352 -5.82 3.03 11.77
C GLN A 352 -4.54 3.72 11.31
N THR A 353 -4.16 3.50 10.06
CA THR A 353 -3.12 4.28 9.40
C THR A 353 -3.58 5.73 9.29
N GLY A 354 -2.72 6.66 9.70
CA GLY A 354 -2.94 8.10 9.55
C GLY A 354 -2.84 8.54 8.09
N PHE A 355 -3.20 9.79 7.82
CA PHE A 355 -2.96 10.32 6.49
C PHE A 355 -1.46 10.59 6.28
N ARG A 356 -0.96 10.15 5.13
CA ARG A 356 0.44 10.32 4.74
C ARG A 356 0.58 11.46 3.75
N VAL A 357 1.49 12.34 4.05
CA VAL A 357 1.79 13.48 3.19
C VAL A 357 3.23 13.42 2.73
N CYS A 358 3.41 13.69 1.47
CA CYS A 358 4.67 13.94 0.79
C CYS A 358 4.47 15.13 -0.16
N CYS A 359 5.49 15.52 -0.91
CA CYS A 359 5.50 16.72 -1.75
C CYS A 359 5.94 17.99 -1.03
N PHE A 360 6.27 18.97 -1.85
CA PHE A 360 6.79 20.26 -1.38
C PHE A 360 5.64 21.25 -1.15
N ASN A 361 5.85 22.18 -0.19
CA ASN A 361 5.07 23.42 -0.04
C ASN A 361 3.55 23.26 0.15
N LYS A 362 3.09 22.13 0.69
CA LYS A 362 1.69 21.99 1.13
C LYS A 362 1.57 22.28 2.62
N THR A 363 0.46 22.93 2.99
CA THR A 363 0.08 23.17 4.39
C THR A 363 -1.06 22.23 4.76
N TYR A 364 -0.95 21.61 5.93
CA TYR A 364 -2.00 20.78 6.51
C TYR A 364 -2.35 21.32 7.88
N ASP A 365 -3.61 21.64 8.09
CA ASP A 365 -4.20 22.11 9.33
C ASP A 365 -5.19 21.07 9.83
N VAL A 366 -4.98 20.55 11.03
CA VAL A 366 -5.68 19.37 11.54
C VAL A 366 -5.99 19.56 13.01
N ILE A 367 -7.23 19.28 13.40
CA ILE A 367 -7.62 19.16 14.80
C ILE A 367 -7.82 17.68 15.10
N SER A 368 -7.25 17.20 16.20
CA SER A 368 -7.41 15.82 16.65
C SER A 368 -8.83 15.56 17.16
N ASP A 369 -9.31 14.33 17.05
CA ASP A 369 -10.62 13.95 17.58
C ASP A 369 -10.62 13.93 19.12
N GLN A 370 -9.47 13.69 19.73
CA GLN A 370 -9.29 13.64 21.19
C GLN A 370 -8.05 14.45 21.63
N SER A 371 -7.64 14.30 22.89
CA SER A 371 -6.59 15.11 23.52
C SER A 371 -5.17 14.78 23.05
N GLU A 372 -4.99 13.92 22.03
CA GLU A 372 -3.68 13.56 21.53
C GLU A 372 -3.66 13.30 20.02
N ALA A 373 -2.48 13.42 19.42
CA ALA A 373 -2.20 13.09 18.05
C ALA A 373 -0.78 12.53 17.90
N LEU A 374 -0.54 11.68 16.88
CA LEU A 374 0.77 11.15 16.55
C LEU A 374 1.25 11.68 15.21
N ILE A 375 2.52 12.02 15.16
CA ILE A 375 3.22 12.46 13.95
C ILE A 375 4.41 11.52 13.73
N LEU A 376 4.39 10.77 12.63
CA LEU A 376 5.41 9.79 12.27
C LEU A 376 6.13 10.23 11.00
N SER A 377 7.38 10.62 11.11
CA SER A 377 8.22 10.93 9.96
C SER A 377 8.98 9.70 9.52
N ASN A 378 8.79 9.28 8.29
CA ASN A 378 9.50 8.16 7.67
C ASN A 378 10.37 8.65 6.51
N ALA A 379 11.69 8.67 6.74
CA ALA A 379 12.69 9.07 5.74
C ALA A 379 13.76 7.99 5.49
N ASN A 380 13.67 6.83 6.11
CA ASN A 380 14.73 5.80 6.06
C ASN A 380 14.98 5.18 4.67
N ILE A 381 14.09 5.41 3.73
CA ILE A 381 14.13 4.80 2.40
C ILE A 381 14.67 5.74 1.31
N VAL A 382 15.11 6.92 1.70
CA VAL A 382 15.61 7.94 0.76
C VAL A 382 17.01 8.39 1.15
N ASP A 383 17.83 8.72 0.13
CA ASP A 383 19.21 9.18 0.33
C ASP A 383 19.35 10.69 0.55
N TYR A 384 18.24 11.43 0.52
CA TYR A 384 18.20 12.86 0.74
C TYR A 384 17.61 13.21 2.11
N GLU A 385 17.90 14.42 2.60
CA GLU A 385 17.30 14.94 3.83
C GLU A 385 15.86 15.41 3.59
N VAL A 386 14.97 14.97 4.44
CA VAL A 386 13.61 15.50 4.52
C VAL A 386 13.53 16.59 5.56
N SER A 387 12.59 17.50 5.42
CA SER A 387 12.31 18.50 6.46
C SER A 387 10.83 18.85 6.53
N TYR A 388 10.43 19.33 7.69
CA TYR A 388 9.11 19.90 7.94
C TYR A 388 9.12 20.84 9.13
N LYS A 389 8.17 21.77 9.16
CA LYS A 389 7.83 22.58 10.31
C LYS A 389 6.51 22.07 10.87
N LEU A 390 6.51 21.75 12.16
CA LEU A 390 5.32 21.38 12.94
C LEU A 390 5.01 22.48 13.91
N GLN A 391 3.79 22.98 13.91
CA GLN A 391 3.24 23.87 14.91
C GLN A 391 2.08 23.19 15.62
N TRP A 392 1.90 23.43 16.91
CA TRP A 392 0.80 22.85 17.68
C TRP A 392 0.32 23.79 18.77
N ILE A 393 -0.96 23.65 19.12
CA ILE A 393 -1.63 24.42 20.16
C ILE A 393 -2.75 23.55 20.77
N GLN A 394 -3.10 23.85 22.01
CA GLN A 394 -4.30 23.31 22.64
C GLN A 394 -5.55 23.90 22.00
N ASP A 395 -6.49 23.06 21.58
CA ASP A 395 -7.81 23.43 21.08
C ASP A 395 -8.88 23.14 22.16
N ASN A 396 -9.41 24.17 22.75
CA ASN A 396 -10.49 24.09 23.74
C ASN A 396 -11.88 24.44 23.16
N GLY A 397 -12.01 24.45 21.83
CA GLY A 397 -13.25 24.78 21.10
C GLY A 397 -13.54 26.28 21.00
N LYS A 398 -12.67 27.17 21.50
CA LYS A 398 -12.75 28.62 21.31
C LYS A 398 -12.00 29.05 20.05
N PRO A 399 -12.29 30.23 19.47
CA PRO A 399 -11.47 30.76 18.39
C PRO A 399 -10.00 30.80 18.76
N LEU A 400 -9.17 30.20 17.93
CA LEU A 400 -7.72 30.13 18.14
C LEU A 400 -7.02 31.27 17.41
N PRO A 401 -5.92 31.80 17.98
CA PRO A 401 -5.07 32.73 17.24
C PRO A 401 -4.53 32.07 15.96
N PRO A 402 -4.19 32.86 14.92
CA PRO A 402 -3.59 32.30 13.71
C PRO A 402 -2.27 31.62 14.04
N PRO A 403 -1.88 30.58 13.26
CA PRO A 403 -0.58 29.98 13.39
C PRO A 403 0.53 31.03 13.22
N LYS A 404 1.69 30.80 13.86
CA LYS A 404 2.86 31.66 13.66
C LYS A 404 3.20 31.71 12.17
N PRO A 405 3.49 32.89 11.60
CA PRO A 405 3.88 33.00 10.21
C PRO A 405 5.03 32.05 9.90
N THR A 406 4.98 31.42 8.74
CA THR A 406 6.15 30.71 8.20
C THR A 406 7.24 31.74 8.00
N SER A 407 8.42 31.53 8.59
CA SER A 407 9.58 32.35 8.25
C SER A 407 9.75 32.31 6.75
N THR A 408 9.87 33.46 6.10
CA THR A 408 10.18 33.52 4.67
C THR A 408 11.58 32.94 4.49
N TRP A 409 11.64 31.63 4.30
CA TRP A 409 12.89 30.98 3.98
C TRP A 409 13.27 31.42 2.55
N THR A 410 14.25 32.31 2.46
CA THR A 410 14.89 32.61 1.17
C THR A 410 15.82 31.47 0.83
N PRO A 411 15.68 30.82 -0.32
CA PRO A 411 16.63 29.80 -0.75
C PRO A 411 18.03 30.43 -0.83
N GLY A 412 18.96 29.95 -0.02
CA GLY A 412 20.36 30.30 -0.19
C GLY A 412 20.75 29.97 -1.64
N ARG A 413 21.58 30.82 -2.25
CA ARG A 413 22.00 30.73 -3.68
C ARG A 413 22.63 29.39 -4.09
N GLU A 414 22.81 28.44 -3.18
CA GLU A 414 23.48 27.14 -3.45
C GLU A 414 22.56 25.96 -3.81
N ASN A 415 21.25 26.13 -3.75
CA ASN A 415 20.35 25.09 -4.23
C ASN A 415 19.77 25.50 -5.57
N ARG A 416 20.49 25.20 -6.66
CA ARG A 416 19.83 25.08 -7.96
C ARG A 416 18.63 24.16 -7.75
N PRO A 417 17.42 24.55 -8.25
CA PRO A 417 16.30 23.64 -8.23
C PRO A 417 16.78 22.36 -8.94
N PHE A 418 16.56 21.23 -8.30
CA PHE A 418 16.56 19.97 -9.04
C PHE A 418 15.70 20.23 -10.26
N ARG A 419 16.32 20.33 -11.43
CA ARG A 419 15.56 20.33 -12.67
C ARG A 419 14.74 19.07 -12.57
N GLY A 420 13.44 19.24 -12.32
CA GLY A 420 12.49 18.19 -12.56
C GLY A 420 12.89 17.64 -13.92
N VAL A 421 12.97 16.35 -14.05
CA VAL A 421 12.95 15.74 -15.37
C VAL A 421 11.72 16.39 -15.98
N GLU A 422 11.96 17.39 -16.86
CA GLU A 422 10.92 17.88 -17.74
C GLU A 422 10.30 16.61 -18.29
N ASN A 423 9.00 16.49 -18.11
CA ASN A 423 8.22 15.54 -18.89
C ASN A 423 8.61 15.82 -20.34
N THR A 424 9.65 15.14 -20.79
CA THR A 424 9.86 14.99 -22.20
C THR A 424 8.66 14.16 -22.61
N GLY A 425 7.62 14.85 -23.06
CA GLY A 425 6.40 14.31 -23.65
C GLY A 425 6.75 13.52 -24.91
N GLY A 426 7.53 12.48 -24.70
CA GLY A 426 7.71 11.39 -25.60
C GLY A 426 6.47 10.54 -25.46
N SER A 427 5.47 10.82 -26.30
CA SER A 427 4.28 10.02 -26.43
C SER A 427 4.70 8.56 -26.52
N ILE A 428 3.95 7.68 -25.89
CA ILE A 428 4.06 6.21 -26.04
C ILE A 428 4.16 5.85 -27.53
N GLU A 429 3.50 6.62 -28.40
CA GLU A 429 3.61 6.53 -29.87
C GLU A 429 5.05 6.67 -30.39
N LYS A 430 5.82 7.65 -29.90
CA LYS A 430 7.22 7.84 -30.32
C LYS A 430 8.11 6.69 -29.90
N PHE A 431 7.83 6.14 -28.73
CA PHE A 431 8.54 4.98 -28.21
C PHE A 431 8.20 3.70 -28.98
N ILE A 432 6.93 3.46 -29.27
CA ILE A 432 6.45 2.34 -30.10
C ILE A 432 7.04 2.44 -31.50
N LEU A 433 7.05 3.63 -32.11
CA LEU A 433 7.63 3.84 -33.45
C LEU A 433 9.15 3.57 -33.51
N GLN A 434 9.88 3.75 -32.41
CA GLN A 434 11.31 3.39 -32.31
C GLN A 434 11.52 1.89 -32.07
N ALA A 435 10.56 1.21 -31.48
CA ALA A 435 10.62 -0.23 -31.20
C ALA A 435 10.18 -1.10 -32.40
N ILE A 436 9.31 -0.58 -33.27
CA ILE A 436 8.79 -1.31 -34.45
C ILE A 436 9.88 -1.91 -35.35
N PRO A 437 11.01 -1.21 -35.71
CA PRO A 437 12.07 -1.84 -36.49
C PRO A 437 12.68 -3.06 -35.81
N LYS A 438 12.92 -3.00 -34.49
CA LYS A 438 13.51 -4.09 -33.71
C LYS A 438 12.58 -5.30 -33.60
N ILE A 439 11.27 -5.07 -33.58
CA ILE A 439 10.26 -6.13 -33.56
C ILE A 439 10.14 -6.81 -34.91
N ARG A 440 10.24 -6.03 -36.01
CA ARG A 440 10.09 -6.54 -37.39
C ARG A 440 11.22 -7.48 -37.80
N ASP A 441 12.41 -7.28 -37.25
CA ASP A 441 13.62 -8.05 -37.60
C ASP A 441 13.87 -9.23 -36.63
N SER A 442 12.98 -9.51 -35.69
CA SER A 442 13.11 -10.61 -34.75
C SER A 442 12.36 -11.87 -35.25
N HIS A 443 12.99 -13.03 -35.09
CA HIS A 443 12.36 -14.32 -35.44
C HIS A 443 11.26 -14.75 -34.42
N ARG A 444 11.06 -13.98 -33.32
CA ARG A 444 10.05 -14.23 -32.29
C ARG A 444 9.43 -12.91 -31.81
N PRO A 445 8.51 -12.34 -32.58
CA PRO A 445 7.99 -11.00 -32.33
C PRO A 445 7.29 -10.84 -30.98
N LEU A 446 6.63 -11.87 -30.45
CA LEU A 446 5.94 -11.83 -29.15
C LEU A 446 6.91 -11.78 -27.95
N GLU A 447 8.03 -12.51 -28.02
CA GLU A 447 9.07 -12.46 -26.98
C GLU A 447 9.81 -11.11 -26.99
N SER A 448 10.00 -10.53 -28.17
CA SER A 448 10.61 -9.21 -28.35
C SER A 448 9.72 -8.09 -27.87
N ILE A 449 8.41 -8.16 -28.05
CA ILE A 449 7.44 -7.22 -27.50
C ILE A 449 7.43 -7.31 -25.96
N ALA A 450 7.38 -8.51 -25.40
CA ALA A 450 7.44 -8.72 -23.97
C ALA A 450 8.75 -8.19 -23.36
N SER A 451 9.90 -8.41 -24.02
CA SER A 451 11.21 -7.89 -23.59
C SER A 451 11.26 -6.36 -23.64
N ILE A 452 10.75 -5.73 -24.69
CA ILE A 452 10.76 -4.27 -24.83
C ILE A 452 9.81 -3.61 -23.83
N VAL A 453 8.63 -4.18 -23.60
CA VAL A 453 7.67 -3.68 -22.61
C VAL A 453 8.20 -3.86 -21.18
N THR A 454 8.91 -4.95 -20.89
CA THR A 454 9.51 -5.17 -19.56
C THR A 454 10.77 -4.35 -19.33
N GLU A 455 11.62 -4.14 -20.36
CA GLU A 455 12.90 -3.43 -20.21
C GLU A 455 12.74 -1.91 -20.07
N TYR A 456 11.72 -1.34 -20.68
CA TYR A 456 11.54 0.12 -20.76
C TYR A 456 10.16 0.63 -20.32
N GLY A 457 9.10 -0.14 -20.50
CA GLY A 457 7.72 0.33 -20.27
C GLY A 457 7.32 0.37 -18.80
N LEU A 458 7.57 -0.69 -18.06
CA LEU A 458 7.18 -0.79 -16.64
C LEU A 458 8.06 0.04 -15.72
N ALA A 459 9.35 0.19 -15.99
CA ALA A 459 10.24 1.03 -15.18
C ALA A 459 9.83 2.51 -15.28
N THR A 460 9.45 2.98 -16.46
CA THR A 460 8.99 4.36 -16.68
C THR A 460 7.58 4.58 -16.14
N LEU A 461 6.68 3.60 -16.29
CA LEU A 461 5.31 3.63 -15.77
C LEU A 461 5.23 3.56 -14.24
N LEU A 462 6.23 2.96 -13.58
CA LEU A 462 6.29 2.82 -12.13
C LEU A 462 7.19 3.86 -11.45
N GLY A 463 7.77 4.80 -12.20
CA GLY A 463 8.64 5.86 -11.66
C GLY A 463 9.96 5.34 -11.07
N ILE A 464 10.47 4.20 -11.57
CA ILE A 464 11.75 3.61 -11.15
C ILE A 464 12.84 4.13 -12.08
N SER A 465 13.67 5.04 -11.56
CA SER A 465 14.86 5.54 -12.26
C SER A 465 15.91 4.43 -12.38
N HIS A 466 16.24 4.01 -13.58
CA HIS A 466 17.41 3.19 -13.88
C HIS A 466 18.66 4.08 -13.91
N ASN A 467 19.44 4.09 -12.83
CA ASN A 467 20.83 4.55 -12.88
C ASN A 467 21.68 3.41 -13.47
N GLY A 468 21.84 3.43 -14.78
CA GLY A 468 22.84 2.61 -15.47
C GLY A 468 24.23 3.17 -15.18
N LYS A 469 25.06 2.43 -14.46
CA LYS A 469 26.52 2.53 -14.60
C LYS A 469 26.98 1.52 -15.66
N ARG A 470 27.73 2.05 -16.63
CA ARG A 470 28.61 1.27 -17.51
C ARG A 470 29.66 0.56 -16.69
#